data_75a5b5465f911702d9c83244a7690e86
#
_entry.id   75a5b5465f911702d9c83244a7690e86
#
_cell.length_a   1.000
_cell.length_b   1.000
_cell.length_c   1.000
_cell.angle_alpha   90.00
_cell.angle_beta   90.00
_cell.angle_gamma   90.00
#
_symmetry.space_group_name_H-M   'P 1'
#
loop_
_entity.id
_entity.type
_entity.pdbx_description
1 polymer ?
#
loop_
_entity_poly.entity_id
_entity_poly.type
_entity_poly.pdbx_seq_one_letter_code
_entity_poly.pdbx_strand_id
1 'polypeptide(L)'
;SGATQDSNNKVFKFFSYRDPKCTETFEEFKNSRAWSLKNISNDQLEEGVLGVISSIDKPLSPYGEAMSDFMSELDNKTQEERLLFRSRVKECTLEDLVKVSEKYLFNDSKKSVIAGENFTEELSKLNFDIKNI
;
A
#
# COMPACT_ATOMS: atom_id res chain seq x y z
N SER A 1 -4.02 0.32 11.50
CA SER A 1 -4.23 0.86 10.13
C SER A 1 -2.92 1.08 9.42
N GLY A 2 -2.94 1.09 8.11
CA GLY A 2 -1.75 1.31 7.29
C GLY A 2 -2.07 1.36 5.81
N ALA A 3 -1.00 1.44 5.02
CA ALA A 3 -1.06 1.36 3.58
C ALA A 3 -0.03 0.35 3.06
N THR A 4 -0.36 -0.33 1.99
CA THR A 4 0.53 -1.31 1.36
C THR A 4 0.28 -1.42 -0.13
N GLN A 5 1.29 -1.87 -0.85
CA GLN A 5 1.20 -2.18 -2.26
C GLN A 5 1.24 -3.69 -2.46
N ASP A 6 0.38 -4.19 -3.33
CA ASP A 6 0.36 -5.56 -3.79
C ASP A 6 0.83 -5.59 -5.26
N SER A 7 2.08 -5.98 -5.46
CA SER A 7 2.71 -5.98 -6.80
C SER A 7 2.08 -7.00 -7.74
N ASN A 8 1.59 -8.13 -7.23
CA ASN A 8 1.02 -9.20 -8.04
C ASN A 8 -0.33 -8.78 -8.63
N ASN A 9 -1.15 -8.14 -7.81
CA ASN A 9 -2.46 -7.63 -8.23
C ASN A 9 -2.42 -6.18 -8.76
N LYS A 10 -1.26 -5.52 -8.69
CA LYS A 10 -1.06 -4.12 -9.10
C LYS A 10 -2.04 -3.15 -8.43
N VAL A 11 -2.27 -3.35 -7.14
CA VAL A 11 -3.16 -2.50 -6.36
C VAL A 11 -2.44 -1.87 -5.18
N PHE A 12 -2.88 -0.67 -4.82
CA PHE A 12 -2.51 0.01 -3.60
C PHE A 12 -3.70 -0.06 -2.64
N LYS A 13 -3.44 -0.43 -1.37
CA LYS A 13 -4.48 -0.68 -0.38
C LYS A 13 -4.24 0.17 0.86
N PHE A 14 -5.30 0.81 1.34
CA PHE A 14 -5.38 1.24 2.73
C PHE A 14 -6.13 0.16 3.52
N PHE A 15 -5.70 -0.11 4.73
CA PHE A 15 -6.33 -1.12 5.57
C PHE A 15 -6.35 -0.71 7.04
N SER A 16 -7.36 -1.18 7.76
CA SER A 16 -7.44 -1.11 9.20
C SER A 16 -7.89 -2.45 9.77
N TYR A 17 -7.46 -2.77 10.96
CA TYR A 17 -7.79 -4.00 11.66
C TYR A 17 -8.24 -3.69 13.08
N ARG A 18 -9.33 -4.36 13.52
CA ARG A 18 -9.96 -4.13 14.82
C ARG A 18 -10.35 -2.68 15.05
N ASP A 19 -10.88 -2.05 14.04
CA ASP A 19 -11.29 -0.66 14.08
C ASP A 19 -12.79 -0.55 14.42
N PRO A 20 -13.15 0.11 15.53
CA PRO A 20 -14.55 0.28 15.89
C PRO A 20 -15.28 1.38 15.11
N LYS A 21 -14.58 2.10 14.23
CA LYS A 21 -15.07 3.31 13.56
C LYS A 21 -15.02 3.17 12.04
N CYS A 22 -15.81 2.24 11.48
CA CYS A 22 -15.75 1.91 10.06
C CYS A 22 -15.92 3.13 9.13
N THR A 23 -16.93 3.96 9.36
CA THR A 23 -17.22 5.14 8.51
C THR A 23 -16.10 6.16 8.58
N GLU A 24 -15.69 6.53 9.80
CA GLU A 24 -14.62 7.50 10.02
C GLU A 24 -13.31 7.02 9.39
N THR A 25 -13.00 5.73 9.48
CA THR A 25 -11.79 5.14 8.89
C THR A 25 -11.78 5.27 7.37
N PHE A 26 -12.89 5.05 6.69
CA PHE A 26 -12.95 5.29 5.25
C PHE A 26 -12.77 6.76 4.87
N GLU A 27 -13.29 7.68 5.66
CA GLU A 27 -13.05 9.12 5.46
C GLU A 27 -11.60 9.49 5.72
N GLU A 28 -10.96 8.93 6.75
CA GLU A 28 -9.53 9.14 7.04
C GLU A 28 -8.63 8.61 5.91
N PHE A 29 -8.96 7.47 5.30
CA PHE A 29 -8.24 6.98 4.12
C PHE A 29 -8.34 7.95 2.95
N LYS A 30 -9.50 8.57 2.76
CA LYS A 30 -9.69 9.60 1.73
C LYS A 30 -8.92 10.88 2.05
N ASN A 31 -8.96 11.32 3.30
CA ASN A 31 -8.23 12.49 3.77
C ASN A 31 -6.72 12.31 3.69
N SER A 32 -6.21 11.12 4.00
CA SER A 32 -4.78 10.77 3.90
C SER A 32 -4.24 10.95 2.48
N ARG A 33 -5.03 10.63 1.46
CA ARG A 33 -4.66 10.85 0.06
C ARG A 33 -4.47 12.33 -0.25
N ALA A 34 -5.43 13.16 0.16
CA ALA A 34 -5.36 14.61 -0.07
C ALA A 34 -4.23 15.26 0.73
N TRP A 35 -4.00 14.78 1.95
CA TRP A 35 -2.93 15.25 2.81
C TRP A 35 -1.55 14.93 2.20
N SER A 36 -1.35 13.73 1.67
CA SER A 36 -0.06 13.29 1.12
C SER A 36 0.41 14.15 -0.05
N LEU A 37 -0.49 14.64 -0.89
CA LEU A 37 -0.13 15.51 -2.02
C LEU A 37 0.49 16.84 -1.61
N LYS A 38 0.15 17.35 -0.43
CA LYS A 38 0.48 18.72 -0.03
C LYS A 38 1.49 18.80 1.11
N ASN A 39 1.61 17.73 1.90
CA ASN A 39 2.27 17.83 3.20
C ASN A 39 3.47 16.88 3.36
N ILE A 40 3.74 15.98 2.41
CA ILE A 40 4.94 15.14 2.49
C ILE A 40 6.19 16.02 2.33
N SER A 41 7.07 15.97 3.32
CA SER A 41 8.35 16.65 3.31
C SER A 41 9.46 15.81 2.68
N ASN A 42 10.59 16.45 2.33
CA ASN A 42 11.77 15.73 1.89
C ASN A 42 12.30 14.74 2.94
N ASP A 43 12.23 15.10 4.22
CA ASP A 43 12.66 14.21 5.32
C ASP A 43 11.80 12.94 5.37
N GLN A 44 10.50 13.09 5.20
CA GLN A 44 9.57 11.94 5.14
C GLN A 44 9.79 11.08 3.89
N LEU A 45 10.11 11.70 2.75
CA LEU A 45 10.49 10.97 1.55
C LEU A 45 11.77 10.16 1.79
N GLU A 46 12.79 10.77 2.39
CA GLU A 46 14.05 10.12 2.71
C GLU A 46 13.85 8.94 3.66
N GLU A 47 13.07 9.10 4.72
CA GLU A 47 12.68 8.01 5.63
C GLU A 47 11.99 6.87 4.87
N GLY A 48 11.05 7.19 3.97
CA GLY A 48 10.37 6.21 3.13
C GLY A 48 11.33 5.45 2.21
N VAL A 49 12.23 6.16 1.54
CA VAL A 49 13.28 5.57 0.69
C VAL A 49 14.18 4.65 1.49
N LEU A 50 14.66 5.11 2.66
CA LEU A 50 15.49 4.28 3.54
C LEU A 50 14.75 3.03 4.02
N GLY A 51 13.46 3.16 4.35
CA GLY A 51 12.62 2.02 4.74
C GLY A 51 12.50 0.97 3.64
N VAL A 52 12.26 1.39 2.41
CA VAL A 52 12.16 0.49 1.25
C VAL A 52 13.51 -0.16 0.95
N ILE A 53 14.60 0.62 0.91
CA ILE A 53 15.96 0.09 0.68
C ILE A 53 16.36 -0.90 1.76
N SER A 54 16.11 -0.60 3.03
CA SER A 54 16.38 -1.51 4.14
C SER A 54 15.62 -2.83 4.01
N SER A 55 14.38 -2.78 3.51
CA SER A 55 13.58 -3.97 3.25
C SER A 55 14.14 -4.82 2.11
N ILE A 56 14.64 -4.18 1.04
CA ILE A 56 15.25 -4.85 -0.12
C ILE A 56 16.60 -5.48 0.26
N ASP A 57 17.41 -4.75 1.00
CA ASP A 57 18.79 -5.11 1.34
C ASP A 57 18.87 -5.99 2.61
N LYS A 58 17.73 -6.31 3.22
CA LYS A 58 17.70 -7.13 4.44
C LYS A 58 18.30 -8.53 4.18
N PRO A 59 19.31 -8.94 4.95
CA PRO A 59 19.85 -10.30 4.85
C PRO A 59 18.76 -11.33 5.15
N LEU A 60 18.67 -12.35 4.34
CA LEU A 60 17.78 -13.47 4.52
C LEU A 60 18.55 -14.68 5.08
N SER A 61 17.85 -15.61 5.70
CA SER A 61 18.40 -16.93 6.00
C SER A 61 18.66 -17.70 4.69
N PRO A 62 19.50 -18.72 4.67
CA PRO A 62 19.72 -19.55 3.48
C PRO A 62 18.44 -20.09 2.87
N TYR A 63 17.48 -20.49 3.70
CA TYR A 63 16.14 -20.87 3.25
C TYR A 63 15.37 -19.69 2.64
N GLY A 64 15.44 -18.54 3.27
CA GLY A 64 14.79 -17.32 2.79
C GLY A 64 15.35 -16.86 1.44
N GLU A 65 16.66 -16.96 1.23
CA GLU A 65 17.29 -16.66 -0.06
C GLU A 65 16.83 -17.61 -1.15
N ALA A 66 16.88 -18.91 -0.89
CA ALA A 66 16.43 -19.94 -1.84
C ALA A 66 14.94 -19.76 -2.20
N MET A 67 14.10 -19.47 -1.23
CA MET A 67 12.66 -19.21 -1.46
C MET A 67 12.45 -17.92 -2.26
N SER A 68 13.19 -16.86 -1.95
CA SER A 68 13.13 -15.58 -2.67
C SER A 68 13.56 -15.74 -4.14
N ASP A 69 14.60 -16.51 -4.39
CA ASP A 69 15.07 -16.77 -5.76
C ASP A 69 14.07 -17.62 -6.54
N PHE A 70 13.53 -18.65 -5.91
CA PHE A 70 12.48 -19.49 -6.50
C PHE A 70 11.24 -18.68 -6.88
N MET A 71 10.74 -17.83 -5.97
CA MET A 71 9.59 -16.96 -6.24
C MET A 71 9.88 -15.91 -7.31
N SER A 72 11.11 -15.38 -7.34
CA SER A 72 11.55 -14.44 -8.38
C SER A 72 11.57 -15.10 -9.76
N GLU A 73 12.01 -16.34 -9.84
CA GLU A 73 11.98 -17.11 -11.09
C GLU A 73 10.55 -17.37 -11.57
N LEU A 74 9.64 -17.77 -10.67
CA LEU A 74 8.21 -17.92 -10.98
C LEU A 74 7.55 -16.63 -11.48
N ASP A 75 7.95 -15.50 -10.92
CA ASP A 75 7.43 -14.18 -11.27
C ASP A 75 8.16 -13.57 -12.49
N ASN A 76 9.13 -14.26 -13.08
CA ASN A 76 10.04 -13.77 -14.14
C ASN A 76 10.75 -12.46 -13.73
N LYS A 77 11.06 -12.27 -12.45
CA LYS A 77 11.81 -11.12 -11.95
C LYS A 77 13.30 -11.41 -12.00
N THR A 78 14.00 -10.74 -12.89
CA THR A 78 15.46 -10.86 -13.01
C THR A 78 16.19 -10.08 -11.91
N GLN A 79 17.44 -10.43 -11.65
CA GLN A 79 18.30 -9.65 -10.76
C GLN A 79 18.52 -8.24 -11.27
N GLU A 80 18.60 -8.04 -12.57
CA GLU A 80 18.73 -6.73 -13.21
C GLU A 80 17.50 -5.84 -12.93
N GLU A 81 16.29 -6.39 -13.00
CA GLU A 81 15.07 -5.66 -12.65
C GLU A 81 15.03 -5.28 -11.17
N ARG A 82 15.52 -6.14 -10.29
CA ARG A 82 15.63 -5.84 -8.84
C ARG A 82 16.62 -4.70 -8.59
N LEU A 83 17.77 -4.70 -9.25
CA LEU A 83 18.77 -3.62 -9.15
C LEU A 83 18.23 -2.31 -9.73
N LEU A 84 17.53 -2.37 -10.86
CA LEU A 84 16.89 -1.21 -11.46
C LEU A 84 15.81 -0.62 -10.55
N PHE A 85 14.97 -1.47 -9.94
CA PHE A 85 13.97 -1.03 -8.96
C PHE A 85 14.64 -0.32 -7.77
N ARG A 86 15.70 -0.92 -7.22
CA ARG A 86 16.47 -0.33 -6.13
C ARG A 86 17.04 1.05 -6.50
N SER A 87 17.60 1.20 -7.69
CA SER A 87 18.11 2.48 -8.19
C SER A 87 17.01 3.53 -8.28
N ARG A 88 15.87 3.17 -8.89
CA ARG A 88 14.70 4.05 -9.01
C ARG A 88 14.14 4.50 -7.66
N VAL A 89 14.14 3.62 -6.66
CA VAL A 89 13.71 3.98 -5.30
C VAL A 89 14.63 5.05 -4.73
N LYS A 90 15.95 4.93 -4.91
CA LYS A 90 16.94 5.91 -4.43
C LYS A 90 16.84 7.28 -5.12
N GLU A 91 16.41 7.28 -6.37
CA GLU A 91 16.28 8.49 -7.20
C GLU A 91 14.88 9.13 -7.09
N CYS A 92 13.96 8.53 -6.33
CA CYS A 92 12.59 9.00 -6.18
C CYS A 92 12.54 10.42 -5.60
N THR A 93 11.75 11.28 -6.22
CA THR A 93 11.54 12.66 -5.81
C THR A 93 10.13 12.90 -5.27
N LEU A 94 9.93 14.02 -4.57
CA LEU A 94 8.58 14.43 -4.16
C LEU A 94 7.64 14.63 -5.37
N GLU A 95 8.17 15.15 -6.46
CA GLU A 95 7.41 15.34 -7.69
C GLU A 95 6.93 14.00 -8.26
N ASP A 96 7.75 12.96 -8.20
CA ASP A 96 7.36 11.60 -8.61
C ASP A 96 6.24 11.06 -7.73
N LEU A 97 6.33 11.26 -6.40
CA LEU A 97 5.27 10.84 -5.46
C LEU A 97 3.95 11.55 -5.75
N VAL A 98 3.99 12.85 -6.00
CA VAL A 98 2.78 13.64 -6.35
C VAL A 98 2.17 13.11 -7.64
N LYS A 99 2.95 12.96 -8.71
CA LYS A 99 2.48 12.46 -10.00
C LYS A 99 1.83 11.05 -9.89
N VAL A 100 2.48 10.16 -9.17
CA VAL A 100 1.97 8.79 -8.97
C VAL A 100 0.69 8.81 -8.13
N SER A 101 0.67 9.61 -7.07
CA SER A 101 -0.51 9.77 -6.21
C SER A 101 -1.70 10.32 -6.99
N GLU A 102 -1.52 11.38 -7.76
CA GLU A 102 -2.58 11.94 -8.61
C GLU A 102 -3.12 10.93 -9.62
N LYS A 103 -2.22 10.19 -10.23
CA LYS A 103 -2.59 9.23 -11.28
C LYS A 103 -3.35 8.01 -10.73
N TYR A 104 -3.01 7.51 -9.55
CA TYR A 104 -3.49 6.21 -9.06
C TYR A 104 -4.36 6.27 -7.81
N LEU A 105 -4.12 7.24 -6.89
CA LEU A 105 -4.82 7.25 -5.61
C LEU A 105 -6.15 8.01 -5.62
N PHE A 106 -6.44 8.80 -6.65
CA PHE A 106 -7.66 9.59 -6.78
C PHE A 106 -8.70 8.98 -7.71
N ASN A 107 -8.43 7.82 -8.28
CA ASN A 107 -9.39 7.05 -9.05
C ASN A 107 -10.42 6.37 -8.13
N ASP A 108 -11.52 5.90 -8.73
CA ASP A 108 -12.52 5.11 -8.02
C ASP A 108 -11.88 3.90 -7.34
N SER A 109 -12.12 3.78 -6.05
CA SER A 109 -11.59 2.70 -5.24
C SER A 109 -12.69 1.71 -4.86
N LYS A 110 -12.33 0.43 -4.82
CA LYS A 110 -13.18 -0.59 -4.22
C LYS A 110 -12.98 -0.60 -2.72
N LYS A 111 -14.07 -0.81 -2.00
CA LYS A 111 -14.09 -0.85 -0.55
C LYS A 111 -14.62 -2.21 -0.12
N SER A 112 -14.00 -2.82 0.87
CA SER A 112 -14.52 -4.03 1.51
C SER A 112 -14.31 -3.95 3.01
N VAL A 113 -15.21 -4.54 3.76
CA VAL A 113 -15.13 -4.60 5.22
C VAL A 113 -15.67 -5.94 5.70
N ILE A 114 -15.05 -6.48 6.73
CA ILE A 114 -15.56 -7.61 7.51
C ILE A 114 -15.83 -7.07 8.90
N ALA A 115 -17.08 -7.13 9.33
CA ALA A 115 -17.52 -6.55 10.60
C ALA A 115 -18.60 -7.43 11.24
N GLY A 116 -18.85 -7.24 12.54
CA GLY A 116 -19.96 -7.88 13.22
C GLY A 116 -21.32 -7.31 12.82
N GLU A 117 -22.39 -8.01 13.14
CA GLU A 117 -23.77 -7.64 12.81
C GLU A 117 -24.18 -6.26 13.33
N ASN A 118 -23.57 -5.81 14.42
CA ASN A 118 -23.82 -4.49 15.00
C ASN A 118 -23.46 -3.31 14.06
N PHE A 119 -22.68 -3.56 13.01
CA PHE A 119 -22.32 -2.54 12.00
C PHE A 119 -23.24 -2.54 10.77
N THR A 120 -24.22 -3.44 10.69
CA THR A 120 -25.08 -3.63 9.51
C THR A 120 -25.80 -2.34 9.12
N GLU A 121 -26.38 -1.61 10.08
CA GLU A 121 -27.10 -0.38 9.81
C GLU A 121 -26.17 0.73 9.29
N GLU A 122 -25.01 0.89 9.89
CA GLU A 122 -24.00 1.87 9.49
C GLU A 122 -23.50 1.60 8.06
N LEU A 123 -23.14 0.35 7.77
CA LEU A 123 -22.62 -0.07 6.48
C LEU A 123 -23.68 0.01 5.37
N SER A 124 -24.94 -0.25 5.69
CA SER A 124 -26.05 -0.05 4.73
C SER A 124 -26.20 1.40 4.28
N LYS A 125 -25.99 2.36 5.18
CA LYS A 125 -25.99 3.80 4.85
C LYS A 125 -24.85 4.21 3.92
N LEU A 126 -23.76 3.44 3.88
CA LEU A 126 -22.61 3.66 3.00
C LEU A 126 -22.70 2.93 1.65
N ASN A 127 -23.86 2.37 1.32
CA ASN A 127 -24.12 1.61 0.09
C ASN A 127 -23.20 0.39 -0.10
N PHE A 128 -22.86 -0.31 0.97
CA PHE A 128 -22.22 -1.62 0.88
C PHE A 128 -23.24 -2.71 0.52
N ASP A 129 -22.83 -3.63 -0.35
CA ASP A 129 -23.53 -4.88 -0.59
C ASP A 129 -23.19 -5.86 0.55
N ILE A 130 -24.14 -6.06 1.46
CA ILE A 130 -23.94 -6.84 2.69
C ILE A 130 -24.22 -8.31 2.42
N LYS A 131 -23.23 -9.16 2.73
CA LYS A 131 -23.33 -10.60 2.66
C LYS A 131 -23.06 -11.20 4.04
N ASN A 132 -23.97 -12.00 4.53
CA ASN A 132 -23.78 -12.77 5.75
C ASN A 132 -22.96 -14.03 5.43
N ILE A 133 -21.97 -14.33 6.24
CA ILE A 133 -21.09 -15.50 6.18
C ILE A 133 -21.23 -16.32 7.44
#